data_be801c0593a6208dcf3c0f5474dbb3ca
#
_entry.id   be801c0593a6208dcf3c0f5474dbb3ca
#
_cell.length_a   1.000
_cell.length_b   1.000
_cell.length_c   1.000
_cell.angle_alpha   90.00
_cell.angle_beta   90.00
_cell.angle_gamma   90.00
#
_symmetry.space_group_name_H-M   'P 1'
#
loop_
_entity.id
_entity.type
_entity.pdbx_description
1 polymer ?
#
loop_
_entity_poly.entity_id
_entity_poly.type
_entity_poly.pdbx_seq_one_letter_code
_entity_poly.pdbx_strand_id
1 'polypeptide(L)'
;REKLIPIIKRIDKSILKNKSFFVQINTGNEAQKSGVNLDRAEKFIELCHNNEIKINGLMCIPPENDPPEKHFQIMQSIAKNNHIKNLSMGMSNDFDIALKYGSTHIRIGTAIFGKRN
;
A
#
# COMPACT_ATOMS: atom_id res chain seq x y z
N ARG A 1 1.35 10.02 -4.41
CA ARG A 1 2.02 11.32 -4.51
C ARG A 1 1.05 12.45 -4.24
N GLU A 2 1.49 13.43 -3.50
CA GLU A 2 0.68 14.61 -3.22
C GLU A 2 0.24 15.34 -4.49
N LYS A 3 1.07 15.32 -5.53
CA LYS A 3 0.76 15.94 -6.82
C LYS A 3 -0.47 15.35 -7.50
N LEU A 4 -0.85 14.13 -7.16
CA LEU A 4 -2.03 13.50 -7.73
C LEU A 4 -3.33 13.97 -7.09
N ILE A 5 -3.28 14.54 -5.89
CA ILE A 5 -4.48 14.97 -5.18
C ILE A 5 -5.28 16.01 -5.97
N PRO A 6 -4.67 17.11 -6.48
CA PRO A 6 -5.43 18.05 -7.30
C PRO A 6 -6.00 17.43 -8.58
N ILE A 7 -5.28 16.47 -9.15
CA ILE A 7 -5.71 15.79 -10.38
C ILE A 7 -6.94 14.93 -10.08
N ILE A 8 -6.91 14.16 -9.00
CA ILE A 8 -8.02 13.32 -8.59
C ILE A 8 -9.26 14.16 -8.26
N LYS A 9 -9.07 15.31 -7.61
CA LYS A 9 -10.19 16.20 -7.26
C LYS A 9 -10.92 16.76 -8.48
N ARG A 10 -10.28 16.81 -9.65
CA ARG A 10 -10.90 17.25 -10.90
C ARG A 10 -11.74 16.17 -11.56
N ILE A 11 -11.59 14.92 -11.15
CA ILE A 11 -12.34 13.81 -11.74
C ILE A 11 -13.77 13.85 -11.18
N ASP A 12 -14.74 13.57 -12.04
CA ASP A 12 -16.14 13.52 -11.64
C ASP A 12 -16.33 12.52 -10.50
N LYS A 13 -17.00 12.95 -9.43
CA LYS A 13 -17.26 12.13 -8.25
C LYS A 13 -18.02 10.84 -8.59
N SER A 14 -18.87 10.87 -9.61
CA SER A 14 -19.58 9.68 -10.04
C SER A 14 -18.64 8.57 -10.57
N ILE A 15 -17.53 8.99 -11.18
CA ILE A 15 -16.50 8.07 -11.67
C ILE A 15 -15.69 7.53 -10.49
N LEU A 16 -15.32 8.40 -9.53
CA LEU A 16 -14.51 8.02 -8.37
C LEU A 16 -15.26 7.12 -7.40
N LYS A 17 -16.58 7.18 -7.37
CA LYS A 17 -17.42 6.43 -6.42
C LYS A 17 -17.14 4.92 -6.44
N ASN A 18 -16.82 4.38 -7.60
CA ASN A 18 -16.57 2.95 -7.78
C ASN A 18 -15.09 2.60 -7.87
N LYS A 19 -14.21 3.54 -7.51
CA LYS A 19 -12.76 3.31 -7.57
C LYS A 19 -12.19 3.14 -6.18
N SER A 20 -11.22 2.24 -6.08
CA SER A 20 -10.47 2.01 -4.85
C SER A 20 -9.10 2.66 -4.96
N PHE A 21 -8.73 3.41 -3.93
CA PHE A 21 -7.43 4.06 -3.86
C PHE A 21 -6.58 3.37 -2.81
N PHE A 22 -5.40 2.94 -3.20
CA PHE A 22 -4.40 2.37 -2.30
C PHE A 22 -3.21 3.33 -2.21
N VAL A 23 -2.70 3.51 -1.00
CA VAL A 23 -1.48 4.27 -0.78
C VAL A 23 -0.32 3.29 -0.70
N GLN A 24 0.67 3.50 -1.56
CA GLN A 24 1.91 2.72 -1.48
C GLN A 24 2.82 3.35 -0.43
N ILE A 25 3.27 2.55 0.51
CA ILE A 25 4.17 2.97 1.57
C ILE A 25 5.54 2.34 1.36
N ASN A 26 6.55 3.18 1.39
CA ASN A 26 7.95 2.76 1.33
C ASN A 26 8.41 2.42 2.75
N THR A 27 8.16 1.19 3.17
CA THR A 27 8.42 0.75 4.55
C THR A 27 9.89 0.69 4.89
N GLY A 28 10.76 0.55 3.89
CA GLY A 28 12.20 0.53 4.09
C GLY A 28 12.87 1.90 3.98
N ASN A 29 12.08 2.95 3.72
CA ASN A 29 12.59 4.30 3.47
C ASN A 29 13.72 4.35 2.43
N GLU A 30 13.60 3.51 1.41
CA GLU A 30 14.59 3.44 0.34
C GLU A 30 14.43 4.61 -0.64
N ALA A 31 15.50 5.38 -0.85
CA ALA A 31 15.45 6.58 -1.69
C ALA A 31 15.03 6.29 -3.14
N GLN A 32 15.29 5.10 -3.63
CA GLN A 32 15.06 4.72 -5.02
C GLN A 32 13.68 4.09 -5.26
N LYS A 33 12.94 3.77 -4.21
CA LYS A 33 11.63 3.12 -4.34
C LYS A 33 10.50 4.11 -4.30
N SER A 34 9.44 3.76 -5.00
CA SER A 34 8.18 4.51 -5.00
C SER A 34 7.46 4.35 -3.67
N GLY A 35 6.53 5.26 -3.43
CA GLY A 35 5.70 5.21 -2.25
C GLY A 35 6.02 6.33 -1.29
N VAL A 36 5.12 6.50 -0.34
CA VAL A 36 5.25 7.51 0.71
C VAL A 36 6.21 6.97 1.77
N ASN A 37 7.16 7.80 2.19
CA ASN A 37 8.06 7.41 3.27
C ASN A 37 7.27 7.12 4.55
N LEU A 38 7.80 6.20 5.35
CA LEU A 38 7.10 5.69 6.53
C LEU A 38 6.73 6.80 7.52
N ASP A 39 7.63 7.76 7.73
CA ASP A 39 7.43 8.86 8.66
C ASP A 39 6.36 9.87 8.21
N ARG A 40 5.96 9.81 6.93
CA ARG A 40 4.94 10.70 6.36
C ARG A 40 3.64 9.99 6.02
N ALA A 41 3.57 8.69 6.25
CA ALA A 41 2.45 7.87 5.79
C ALA A 41 1.11 8.32 6.40
N GLU A 42 1.06 8.50 7.72
CA GLU A 42 -0.19 8.88 8.39
C GLU A 42 -0.65 10.29 7.98
N LYS A 43 0.29 11.22 7.86
CA LYS A 43 -0.03 12.58 7.39
C LYS A 43 -0.57 12.58 5.97
N PHE A 44 -0.01 11.73 5.11
CA PHE A 44 -0.46 11.63 3.73
C PHE A 44 -1.88 11.05 3.65
N ILE A 45 -2.18 10.03 4.44
CA ILE A 45 -3.52 9.44 4.51
C ILE A 45 -4.52 10.50 4.98
N GLU A 46 -4.17 11.25 6.01
CA GLU A 46 -5.00 12.33 6.52
C GLU A 46 -5.23 13.41 5.46
N LEU A 47 -4.18 13.77 4.73
CA LEU A 47 -4.28 14.74 3.64
C LEU A 47 -5.25 14.26 2.56
N CYS A 48 -5.19 13.00 2.20
CA CYS A 48 -6.13 12.41 1.24
C CYS A 48 -7.57 12.50 1.76
N HIS A 49 -7.79 12.10 3.00
CA HIS A 49 -9.13 12.13 3.60
C HIS A 49 -9.68 13.56 3.70
N ASN A 50 -8.83 14.53 4.04
CA ASN A 50 -9.21 15.92 4.11
C ASN A 50 -9.58 16.51 2.73
N ASN A 51 -9.11 15.89 1.66
CA ASN A 51 -9.45 16.24 0.29
C ASN A 51 -10.53 15.33 -0.30
N GLU A 52 -11.28 14.64 0.54
CA GLU A 52 -12.38 13.76 0.14
C GLU A 52 -11.95 12.58 -0.72
N ILE A 53 -10.68 12.18 -0.61
CA ILE A 53 -10.16 10.98 -1.28
C ILE A 53 -10.14 9.86 -0.24
N LYS A 54 -11.06 8.92 -0.38
CA LYS A 54 -11.12 7.78 0.53
C LYS A 54 -10.02 6.77 0.17
N ILE A 55 -9.16 6.49 1.13
CA ILE A 55 -8.15 5.46 0.98
C ILE A 55 -8.72 4.12 1.42
N ASN A 56 -8.79 3.18 0.50
CA ASN A 56 -9.38 1.86 0.71
C ASN A 56 -8.36 0.84 1.18
N GLY A 57 -7.08 1.08 0.94
CA GLY A 57 -6.05 0.14 1.32
C GLY A 57 -4.65 0.75 1.29
N LEU A 58 -3.73 -0.03 1.79
CA LEU A 58 -2.30 0.27 1.77
C LEU A 58 -1.57 -0.82 1.00
N MET A 59 -0.44 -0.47 0.42
CA MET A 59 0.37 -1.39 -0.37
C MET A 59 1.83 -1.19 -0.02
N CYS A 60 2.59 -2.26 0.06
CA CYS A 60 4.04 -2.18 0.18
C CYS A 60 4.72 -3.32 -0.55
N ILE A 61 5.97 -3.07 -0.89
CA ILE A 61 6.93 -4.07 -1.36
C ILE A 61 8.14 -3.93 -0.46
N PRO A 62 8.34 -4.86 0.51
CA PRO A 62 9.47 -4.77 1.41
C PRO A 62 10.80 -4.86 0.67
N PRO A 63 11.89 -4.32 1.26
CA PRO A 63 13.23 -4.52 0.72
C PRO A 63 13.58 -6.00 0.65
N GLU A 64 14.24 -6.42 -0.42
CA GLU A 64 14.61 -7.82 -0.62
C GLU A 64 15.53 -8.37 0.49
N ASN A 65 16.37 -7.51 1.04
CA ASN A 65 17.40 -7.91 1.99
C ASN A 65 16.97 -7.79 3.46
N ASP A 66 15.72 -7.42 3.70
CA ASP A 66 15.17 -7.31 5.06
C ASP A 66 14.13 -8.40 5.29
N PRO A 67 14.02 -8.90 6.53
CA PRO A 67 12.91 -9.80 6.86
C PRO A 67 11.57 -9.10 6.61
N PRO A 68 10.67 -9.72 5.82
CA PRO A 68 9.41 -9.05 5.47
C PRO A 68 8.46 -8.90 6.65
N GLU A 69 8.60 -9.70 7.68
CA GLU A 69 7.69 -9.71 8.84
C GLU A 69 7.58 -8.34 9.49
N LYS A 70 8.70 -7.66 9.69
CA LYS A 70 8.66 -6.35 10.35
C LYS A 70 7.96 -5.31 9.48
N HIS A 71 8.11 -5.39 8.16
CA HIS A 71 7.44 -4.49 7.23
C HIS A 71 5.93 -4.74 7.19
N PHE A 72 5.54 -6.01 7.16
CA PHE A 72 4.12 -6.38 7.19
C PHE A 72 3.47 -5.99 8.51
N GLN A 73 4.20 -6.12 9.62
CA GLN A 73 3.71 -5.68 10.93
C GLN A 73 3.49 -4.17 10.98
N ILE A 74 4.40 -3.40 10.42
CA ILE A 74 4.26 -1.94 10.31
C ILE A 74 3.02 -1.59 9.50
N MET A 75 2.81 -2.25 8.38
CA MET A 75 1.64 -2.03 7.53
C MET A 75 0.34 -2.34 8.26
N GLN A 76 0.32 -3.44 8.99
CA GLN A 76 -0.83 -3.83 9.79
C GLN A 76 -1.16 -2.76 10.83
N SER A 77 -0.14 -2.22 11.49
CA SER A 77 -0.32 -1.17 12.50
C SER A 77 -0.85 0.12 11.90
N ILE A 78 -0.30 0.56 10.76
CA ILE A 78 -0.77 1.78 10.09
C ILE A 78 -2.21 1.62 9.64
N ALA A 79 -2.55 0.48 9.06
CA ALA A 79 -3.91 0.20 8.62
C ALA A 79 -4.90 0.24 9.79
N LYS A 80 -4.55 -0.41 10.89
CA LYS A 80 -5.38 -0.44 12.08
C LYS A 80 -5.59 0.96 12.67
N ASN A 81 -4.53 1.74 12.77
CA ASN A 81 -4.58 3.09 13.34
C ASN A 81 -5.41 4.05 12.48
N ASN A 82 -5.53 3.78 11.19
CA ASN A 82 -6.25 4.64 10.26
C ASN A 82 -7.56 4.03 9.76
N HIS A 83 -7.99 2.94 10.37
CA HIS A 83 -9.25 2.24 10.03
C HIS A 83 -9.31 1.80 8.56
N ILE A 84 -8.18 1.35 8.04
CA ILE A 84 -8.06 0.86 6.67
C ILE A 84 -8.09 -0.68 6.70
N LYS A 85 -8.98 -1.27 5.89
CA LYS A 85 -9.21 -2.72 5.93
C LYS A 85 -8.33 -3.51 4.97
N ASN A 86 -7.93 -2.91 3.85
CA ASN A 86 -7.26 -3.65 2.79
C ASN A 86 -5.75 -3.43 2.82
N LEU A 87 -5.03 -4.53 2.70
CA LEU A 87 -3.57 -4.53 2.65
C LEU A 87 -3.13 -5.32 1.42
N SER A 88 -2.49 -4.64 0.47
CA SER A 88 -1.88 -5.27 -0.69
C SER A 88 -0.41 -5.47 -0.41
N MET A 89 -0.07 -6.63 0.09
CA MET A 89 1.30 -7.01 0.42
C MET A 89 1.46 -8.50 0.29
N GLY A 90 2.67 -8.93 -0.06
CA GLY A 90 2.98 -10.33 -0.31
C GLY A 90 3.09 -10.63 -1.79
N MET A 91 4.19 -11.26 -2.15
CA MET A 91 4.49 -11.72 -3.50
C MET A 91 4.84 -13.20 -3.45
N SER A 92 5.27 -13.78 -4.57
CA SER A 92 5.54 -15.23 -4.65
C SER A 92 6.46 -15.74 -3.54
N ASN A 93 7.39 -14.92 -3.06
CA ASN A 93 8.38 -15.35 -2.07
C ASN A 93 7.90 -15.24 -0.62
N ASP A 94 6.91 -14.40 -0.34
CA ASP A 94 6.55 -14.06 1.04
C ASP A 94 5.05 -13.93 1.29
N PHE A 95 4.21 -14.35 0.35
CA PHE A 95 2.75 -14.17 0.49
C PHE A 95 2.18 -14.94 1.69
N ASP A 96 2.75 -16.07 2.04
CA ASP A 96 2.32 -16.86 3.19
C ASP A 96 2.56 -16.10 4.50
N ILE A 97 3.68 -15.39 4.60
CA ILE A 97 3.98 -14.54 5.75
C ILE A 97 3.02 -13.34 5.77
N ALA A 98 2.82 -12.70 4.61
CA ALA A 98 1.93 -11.54 4.50
C ALA A 98 0.51 -11.87 4.96
N LEU A 99 0.01 -13.04 4.62
CA LEU A 99 -1.32 -13.47 5.03
C LEU A 99 -1.47 -13.56 6.56
N LYS A 100 -0.40 -13.93 7.25
CA LYS A 100 -0.39 -13.96 8.73
C LYS A 100 -0.49 -12.57 9.35
N TYR A 101 -0.09 -11.54 8.61
CA TYR A 101 -0.16 -10.15 9.06
C TYR A 101 -1.35 -9.39 8.49
N GLY A 102 -2.34 -10.10 7.97
CA GLY A 102 -3.61 -9.52 7.56
C GLY A 102 -3.66 -9.04 6.12
N SER A 103 -2.75 -9.49 5.26
CA SER A 103 -2.85 -9.16 3.83
C SER A 103 -4.18 -9.58 3.25
N THR A 104 -4.81 -8.70 2.49
CA THR A 104 -6.05 -8.98 1.79
C THR A 104 -5.86 -9.16 0.29
N HIS A 105 -4.74 -8.69 -0.24
CA HIS A 105 -4.39 -8.75 -1.66
C HIS A 105 -2.93 -9.18 -1.78
N ILE A 106 -2.69 -10.28 -2.47
CA ILE A 106 -1.35 -10.78 -2.74
C ILE A 106 -1.09 -10.74 -4.25
N ARG A 107 0.18 -10.64 -4.61
CA ARG A 107 0.58 -10.59 -6.02
C ARG A 107 1.47 -11.80 -6.31
N ILE A 108 0.93 -12.77 -7.00
CA ILE A 108 1.62 -14.01 -7.30
C ILE A 108 1.76 -14.14 -8.81
N GLY A 109 3.00 -14.04 -9.28
CA GLY A 109 3.35 -14.23 -10.68
C GLY A 109 4.23 -15.45 -10.87
N THR A 110 5.45 -15.41 -10.32
CA THR A 110 6.43 -16.49 -10.50
C THR A 110 5.99 -17.82 -9.93
N ALA A 111 5.21 -17.83 -8.84
CA ALA A 111 4.71 -19.06 -8.24
C ALA A 111 3.67 -19.76 -9.14
N ILE A 112 2.98 -19.00 -10.00
CA ILE A 112 1.96 -19.55 -10.91
C ILE A 112 2.53 -19.71 -12.32
N PHE A 113 3.23 -18.69 -12.83
CA PHE A 113 3.67 -18.63 -14.23
C PHE A 113 5.14 -18.95 -14.46
N GLY A 114 5.91 -19.18 -13.40
CA GLY A 114 7.35 -19.42 -13.49
C GLY A 114 8.16 -18.13 -13.57
N LYS A 115 9.49 -18.28 -13.55
CA LYS A 115 10.40 -17.13 -13.60
C LYS A 115 10.31 -16.40 -14.93
N ARG A 116 10.40 -15.08 -14.87
CA ARG A 116 10.60 -14.25 -16.06
C ARG A 116 12.02 -14.43 -16.57
N ASN A 117 12.15 -14.62 -17.85
CA ASN A 117 13.46 -14.66 -18.51
C ASN A 117 13.84 -13.27 -18.98
#